data_ce8f01574cf7563f43d0206da13aa0e4
#
_entry.id   ce8f01574cf7563f43d0206da13aa0e4
#
_cell.length_a   1.000
_cell.length_b   1.000
_cell.length_c   1.000
_cell.angle_alpha   90.00
_cell.angle_beta   90.00
_cell.angle_gamma   90.00
#
_symmetry.space_group_name_H-M   'P 1'
#
loop_
_entity.id
_entity.type
_entity.pdbx_description
1 polymer ?
#
loop_
_entity_poly.entity_id
_entity_poly.type
_entity_poly.pdbx_seq_one_letter_code
_entity_poly.pdbx_strand_id
1 'polypeptide(L)'
;MDNYATAREKERSNAELMGQKRQEKALREFKQVLNDLIFLLQSASEMETVYMYWVNRSREQFVMETKSTVFENVMFKDRISFDKHFLDEFKDLDEPTAIEVGEDIPASALNHYYSEVPVKYITLLPFVNNGETVAITVLESQDHIFTENKSDVIYSYINALRNVLNTYLEISDLYEQQDEWIDYEDCLSELEVRCHRAELMKKLLNTIQSFLYDGGVSFITRGMDNWYNVLNADEAKYAPPIGMKMEERSLAYEAVEQGEAEFAIHFNNNPKRLSPRELNSEGATLAIPLKMKGRRQGVVLVYDKNPLIFKESSKHKLINLVRIAGLQMLSNNPKLDVDSSVFTNQYEAYLPELWEQTINSELRRLNPDSGMQKTWFGLVTLSNLPEIRTKLRMDQLDQMQKDLIASFNPSQFGYNGILGYNSDYVYSFLIQSKDEDAVKNWSKSIKKKFDSSFELSNGIHIETGIKVGFVRLDSDYSDSYQVLKNAKSALSQALKSNKNEAV
;
A
#
# COMPACT_ATOMS: atom_id res chain seq x y z
N MET A 1 0.98 -6.53 -32.16
CA MET A 1 0.49 -6.05 -30.86
C MET A 1 1.15 -4.74 -30.42
N ASP A 2 2.39 -4.46 -30.78
CA ASP A 2 3.12 -3.24 -30.36
C ASP A 2 2.56 -1.90 -30.87
N ASN A 3 1.86 -1.90 -32.02
CA ASN A 3 1.31 -0.66 -32.58
C ASN A 3 0.04 -0.15 -31.85
N TYR A 4 -0.68 -1.01 -31.14
CA TYR A 4 -1.86 -0.61 -30.36
C TYR A 4 -1.48 -0.05 -28.98
N ALA A 5 -0.44 -0.59 -28.36
CA ALA A 5 0.09 -0.09 -27.09
C ALA A 5 0.64 1.33 -27.25
N THR A 6 1.46 1.57 -28.29
CA THR A 6 2.02 2.88 -28.61
C THR A 6 0.98 3.94 -29.02
N ALA A 7 -0.14 3.54 -29.61
CA ALA A 7 -1.25 4.46 -29.94
C ALA A 7 -2.01 4.89 -28.67
N ARG A 8 -2.31 3.95 -27.77
CA ARG A 8 -2.95 4.23 -26.46
C ARG A 8 -2.07 5.13 -25.58
N GLU A 9 -0.77 4.84 -25.47
CA GLU A 9 0.17 5.68 -24.71
C GLU A 9 0.22 7.13 -25.27
N LYS A 10 0.18 7.31 -26.60
CA LYS A 10 0.14 8.65 -27.20
C LYS A 10 -1.18 9.38 -26.98
N GLU A 11 -2.30 8.67 -27.07
CA GLU A 11 -3.62 9.26 -26.80
C GLU A 11 -3.73 9.69 -25.33
N ARG A 12 -3.19 8.89 -24.42
CA ARG A 12 -3.15 9.15 -22.99
C ARG A 12 -2.26 10.36 -22.67
N SER A 13 -1.02 10.38 -23.15
CA SER A 13 -0.11 11.52 -22.97
C SER A 13 -0.71 12.82 -23.51
N ASN A 14 -1.48 12.76 -24.61
CA ASN A 14 -2.20 13.93 -25.13
C ASN A 14 -3.39 14.33 -24.25
N ALA A 15 -4.12 13.37 -23.65
CA ALA A 15 -5.24 13.66 -22.76
C ALA A 15 -4.76 14.28 -21.43
N GLU A 16 -3.68 13.76 -20.85
CA GLU A 16 -3.02 14.30 -19.66
C GLU A 16 -2.50 15.74 -19.91
N LEU A 17 -1.81 15.95 -21.04
CA LEU A 17 -1.33 17.27 -21.43
C LEU A 17 -2.46 18.26 -21.66
N MET A 18 -3.60 17.82 -22.21
CA MET A 18 -4.79 18.65 -22.37
C MET A 18 -5.48 18.94 -21.03
N GLY A 19 -5.50 17.98 -20.11
CA GLY A 19 -6.00 18.16 -18.75
C GLY A 19 -5.19 19.21 -18.00
N GLN A 20 -3.87 19.07 -17.97
CA GLN A 20 -2.95 20.04 -17.35
C GLN A 20 -3.12 21.46 -17.94
N LYS A 21 -3.21 21.59 -19.24
CA LYS A 21 -3.44 22.90 -19.89
C LYS A 21 -4.79 23.52 -19.52
N ARG A 22 -5.84 22.73 -19.36
CA ARG A 22 -7.16 23.20 -18.91
C ARG A 22 -7.11 23.68 -17.46
N GLN A 23 -6.45 22.91 -16.58
CA GLN A 23 -6.24 23.23 -15.18
C GLN A 23 -5.44 24.54 -15.03
N GLU A 24 -4.32 24.68 -15.74
CA GLU A 24 -3.53 25.93 -15.75
C GLU A 24 -4.32 27.12 -16.28
N LYS A 25 -5.18 26.91 -17.28
CA LYS A 25 -6.04 27.96 -17.81
C LYS A 25 -7.09 28.39 -16.79
N ALA A 26 -7.78 27.41 -16.16
CA ALA A 26 -8.77 27.68 -15.14
C ALA A 26 -8.16 28.40 -13.92
N LEU A 27 -6.95 28.00 -13.49
CA LEU A 27 -6.22 28.68 -12.42
C LEU A 27 -5.88 30.13 -12.78
N ARG A 28 -5.45 30.41 -14.01
CA ARG A 28 -5.18 31.77 -14.47
C ARG A 28 -6.43 32.63 -14.51
N GLU A 29 -7.53 32.11 -15.05
CA GLU A 29 -8.83 32.78 -15.10
C GLU A 29 -9.35 33.07 -13.67
N PHE A 30 -9.24 32.11 -12.75
CA PHE A 30 -9.56 32.29 -11.34
C PHE A 30 -8.75 33.44 -10.71
N LYS A 31 -7.43 33.43 -10.87
CA LYS A 31 -6.55 34.49 -10.33
C LYS A 31 -6.89 35.86 -10.89
N GLN A 32 -7.22 35.94 -12.17
CA GLN A 32 -7.62 37.21 -12.78
C GLN A 32 -8.93 37.72 -12.18
N VAL A 33 -9.97 36.89 -12.08
CA VAL A 33 -11.26 37.26 -11.49
C VAL A 33 -11.08 37.67 -10.04
N LEU A 34 -10.24 36.96 -9.30
CA LEU A 34 -9.95 37.28 -7.90
C LEU A 34 -9.26 38.63 -7.76
N ASN A 35 -8.26 38.93 -8.60
CA ASN A 35 -7.59 40.22 -8.63
C ASN A 35 -8.56 41.36 -8.94
N ASP A 36 -9.44 41.16 -9.94
CA ASP A 36 -10.43 42.15 -10.32
C ASP A 36 -11.43 42.43 -9.17
N LEU A 37 -11.89 41.37 -8.47
CA LEU A 37 -12.79 41.51 -7.33
C LEU A 37 -12.12 42.21 -6.13
N ILE A 38 -10.87 41.91 -5.83
CA ILE A 38 -10.12 42.58 -4.74
C ILE A 38 -9.89 44.07 -5.09
N PHE A 39 -9.57 44.38 -6.35
CA PHE A 39 -9.46 45.77 -6.82
C PHE A 39 -10.80 46.52 -6.72
N LEU A 40 -11.90 45.89 -7.13
CA LEU A 40 -13.24 46.49 -7.04
C LEU A 40 -13.67 46.68 -5.56
N LEU A 41 -13.39 45.69 -4.71
CA LEU A 41 -13.66 45.79 -3.27
C LEU A 41 -12.87 46.93 -2.63
N GLN A 42 -11.57 47.07 -2.95
CA GLN A 42 -10.73 48.18 -2.48
C GLN A 42 -11.31 49.51 -2.92
N SER A 43 -11.65 49.65 -4.20
CA SER A 43 -12.18 50.90 -4.75
C SER A 43 -13.55 51.27 -4.14
N ALA A 44 -14.44 50.29 -3.94
CA ALA A 44 -15.78 50.52 -3.41
C ALA A 44 -15.80 50.74 -1.89
N SER A 45 -14.86 50.16 -1.18
CA SER A 45 -14.73 50.31 0.30
C SER A 45 -13.97 51.54 0.74
N GLU A 46 -13.30 52.23 -0.22
CA GLU A 46 -12.41 53.37 0.05
C GLU A 46 -11.24 53.01 1.00
N MET A 47 -10.83 51.73 1.01
CA MET A 47 -9.68 51.22 1.78
C MET A 47 -8.38 51.51 1.01
N GLU A 48 -7.30 51.82 1.73
CA GLU A 48 -6.01 52.04 1.11
C GLU A 48 -5.38 50.74 0.58
N THR A 49 -5.60 49.62 1.30
CA THR A 49 -5.06 48.32 0.93
C THR A 49 -6.07 47.21 1.19
N VAL A 50 -6.23 46.31 0.23
CA VAL A 50 -7.00 45.07 0.38
C VAL A 50 -6.16 43.94 -0.18
N TYR A 51 -6.02 42.87 0.58
CA TYR A 51 -5.27 41.68 0.15
C TYR A 51 -5.87 40.40 0.74
N MET A 52 -5.53 39.24 0.18
CA MET A 52 -6.04 37.97 0.61
C MET A 52 -4.90 36.96 0.82
N TYR A 53 -4.95 36.26 1.95
CA TYR A 53 -4.10 35.13 2.29
C TYR A 53 -4.89 33.84 2.32
N TRP A 54 -4.32 32.78 1.72
CA TRP A 54 -4.71 31.41 2.04
C TRP A 54 -4.12 30.98 3.39
N VAL A 55 -4.90 30.24 4.18
CA VAL A 55 -4.48 29.63 5.44
C VAL A 55 -3.96 28.22 5.15
N ASN A 56 -2.67 28.09 4.93
CA ASN A 56 -2.05 26.79 4.65
C ASN A 56 -1.65 26.06 5.94
N ARG A 57 -2.56 25.28 6.50
CA ARG A 57 -2.37 24.56 7.78
C ARG A 57 -1.30 23.49 7.69
N SER A 58 -1.17 22.79 6.55
CA SER A 58 -0.20 21.72 6.38
C SER A 58 1.26 22.19 6.40
N ARG A 59 1.49 23.46 6.06
CA ARG A 59 2.82 24.10 6.08
C ARG A 59 2.94 25.19 7.15
N GLU A 60 1.91 25.38 7.95
CA GLU A 60 1.84 26.41 9.02
C GLU A 60 2.21 27.80 8.52
N GLN A 61 1.64 28.21 7.37
CA GLN A 61 1.96 29.50 6.75
C GLN A 61 0.75 30.12 6.06
N PHE A 62 0.76 31.47 6.03
CA PHE A 62 -0.11 32.26 5.17
C PHE A 62 0.55 32.43 3.80
N VAL A 63 -0.23 32.24 2.73
CA VAL A 63 0.22 32.39 1.33
C VAL A 63 -0.61 33.48 0.67
N MET A 64 0.04 34.55 0.23
CA MET A 64 -0.66 35.65 -0.45
C MET A 64 -1.15 35.21 -1.83
N GLU A 65 -2.44 35.38 -2.08
CA GLU A 65 -3.03 35.07 -3.37
C GLU A 65 -3.18 36.33 -4.24
N THR A 66 -3.66 37.42 -3.66
CA THR A 66 -3.92 38.65 -4.40
C THR A 66 -3.86 39.87 -3.49
N LYS A 67 -3.63 41.04 -4.08
CA LYS A 67 -3.56 42.34 -3.36
C LYS A 67 -3.92 43.50 -4.26
N SER A 68 -4.46 44.54 -3.66
CA SER A 68 -4.68 45.87 -4.27
C SER A 68 -4.34 46.94 -3.25
N THR A 69 -3.57 47.97 -3.61
CA THR A 69 -3.15 49.04 -2.73
C THR A 69 -3.01 50.36 -3.50
N VAL A 70 -3.31 51.47 -2.83
CA VAL A 70 -3.09 52.81 -3.38
C VAL A 70 -1.65 53.29 -3.16
N PHE A 71 -0.90 52.67 -2.26
CA PHE A 71 0.47 53.06 -1.96
C PHE A 71 1.42 52.66 -3.07
N GLU A 72 2.22 53.59 -3.56
CA GLU A 72 3.26 53.33 -4.53
C GLU A 72 4.46 52.62 -3.88
N ASN A 73 5.07 51.66 -4.59
CA ASN A 73 6.30 50.99 -4.17
C ASN A 73 6.22 50.14 -2.91
N VAL A 74 5.02 49.72 -2.49
CA VAL A 74 4.86 48.81 -1.33
C VAL A 74 5.07 47.36 -1.77
N MET A 75 5.98 46.69 -1.06
CA MET A 75 6.28 45.27 -1.29
C MET A 75 5.72 44.43 -0.14
N PHE A 76 5.03 43.35 -0.51
CA PHE A 76 4.46 42.39 0.43
C PHE A 76 5.28 41.11 0.42
N LYS A 77 5.25 40.40 1.54
CA LYS A 77 5.77 39.00 1.60
C LYS A 77 4.73 38.03 1.08
N ASP A 78 5.11 37.23 0.10
CA ASP A 78 4.22 36.24 -0.51
C ASP A 78 3.87 35.07 0.44
N ARG A 79 4.75 34.77 1.41
CA ARG A 79 4.57 33.70 2.38
C ARG A 79 5.08 34.12 3.75
N ILE A 80 4.30 33.82 4.79
CA ILE A 80 4.65 34.15 6.17
C ILE A 80 4.25 32.99 7.07
N SER A 81 5.16 32.51 7.92
CA SER A 81 4.83 31.47 8.91
C SER A 81 3.81 31.97 9.91
N PHE A 82 2.98 31.10 10.44
CA PHE A 82 1.94 31.46 11.40
C PHE A 82 2.53 32.17 12.61
N ASP A 83 3.56 31.61 13.23
CA ASP A 83 4.26 32.13 14.42
C ASP A 83 4.85 33.54 14.25
N LYS A 84 4.90 34.07 13.04
CA LYS A 84 5.51 35.37 12.69
C LYS A 84 4.51 36.42 12.20
N HIS A 85 3.21 36.15 12.24
CA HIS A 85 2.21 37.04 11.70
C HIS A 85 1.06 37.23 12.69
N PHE A 86 0.52 38.47 12.82
CA PHE A 86 -0.62 38.74 13.68
C PHE A 86 -1.86 37.90 13.34
N LEU A 87 -2.02 37.50 12.08
CA LEU A 87 -3.13 36.63 11.65
C LEU A 87 -3.11 35.23 12.31
N ASP A 88 -2.04 34.82 13.00
CA ASP A 88 -2.01 33.53 13.68
C ASP A 88 -3.10 33.39 14.74
N GLU A 89 -3.41 34.50 15.45
CA GLU A 89 -4.50 34.53 16.41
C GLU A 89 -5.89 34.47 15.76
N PHE A 90 -5.98 34.78 14.46
CA PHE A 90 -7.22 34.88 13.69
C PHE A 90 -7.36 33.76 12.62
N LYS A 91 -6.49 32.77 12.58
CA LYS A 91 -6.51 31.70 11.57
C LYS A 91 -7.75 30.81 11.62
N ASP A 92 -8.46 30.82 12.76
CA ASP A 92 -9.70 30.06 12.99
C ASP A 92 -10.93 30.97 13.08
N LEU A 93 -10.80 32.24 12.62
CA LEU A 93 -11.87 33.22 12.64
C LEU A 93 -13.02 32.80 11.73
N ASP A 94 -14.25 32.85 12.22
CA ASP A 94 -15.48 32.50 11.48
C ASP A 94 -16.37 33.74 11.18
N GLU A 95 -16.16 34.85 11.87
CA GLU A 95 -16.91 36.10 11.69
C GLU A 95 -15.99 37.27 11.38
N PRO A 96 -16.45 38.31 10.66
CA PRO A 96 -15.68 39.50 10.39
C PRO A 96 -15.26 40.19 11.68
N THR A 97 -14.00 40.59 11.76
CA THR A 97 -13.40 41.21 12.95
C THR A 97 -12.63 42.47 12.58
N ALA A 98 -12.84 43.56 13.36
CA ALA A 98 -12.10 44.79 13.21
C ALA A 98 -11.02 44.90 14.29
N ILE A 99 -9.86 45.46 13.94
CA ILE A 99 -8.66 45.60 14.78
C ILE A 99 -8.16 47.04 14.66
N GLU A 100 -7.80 47.68 15.77
CA GLU A 100 -7.13 48.97 15.82
C GLU A 100 -5.63 48.78 16.12
N VAL A 101 -4.79 49.22 15.18
CA VAL A 101 -3.33 49.10 15.30
C VAL A 101 -2.85 50.14 16.35
N GLY A 102 -2.11 49.69 17.32
CA GLY A 102 -1.66 50.49 18.49
C GLY A 102 -2.49 50.26 19.73
N GLU A 103 -3.74 49.80 19.62
CA GLU A 103 -4.59 49.39 20.75
C GLU A 103 -4.66 47.86 20.86
N ASP A 104 -5.12 47.17 19.79
CA ASP A 104 -5.31 45.73 19.80
C ASP A 104 -4.02 44.98 19.42
N ILE A 105 -3.27 45.48 18.43
CA ILE A 105 -2.00 44.92 17.98
C ILE A 105 -0.93 46.02 17.85
N PRO A 106 0.36 45.74 18.15
CA PRO A 106 1.43 46.71 17.95
C PRO A 106 1.71 46.89 16.42
N ALA A 107 2.13 48.12 16.05
CA ALA A 107 2.49 48.39 14.64
C ALA A 107 3.61 47.47 14.09
N SER A 108 4.47 46.98 14.97
CA SER A 108 5.51 46.00 14.61
C SER A 108 4.96 44.63 14.21
N ALA A 109 3.68 44.33 14.47
CA ALA A 109 3.03 43.07 14.04
C ALA A 109 2.65 43.08 12.55
N LEU A 110 2.68 44.24 11.89
CA LEU A 110 2.45 44.36 10.44
C LEU A 110 3.68 43.94 9.64
N ASN A 111 4.18 42.76 9.90
CA ASN A 111 5.42 42.24 9.33
C ASN A 111 5.26 41.61 7.94
N HIS A 112 4.07 41.68 7.35
CA HIS A 112 3.79 41.27 5.97
C HIS A 112 4.31 42.28 4.94
N TYR A 113 4.61 43.51 5.36
CA TYR A 113 5.31 44.48 4.55
C TYR A 113 6.83 44.39 4.71
N TYR A 114 7.57 44.75 3.64
CA TYR A 114 9.03 44.94 3.69
C TYR A 114 9.43 46.35 4.18
N SER A 115 8.50 47.32 4.14
CA SER A 115 8.67 48.72 4.59
C SER A 115 7.51 49.11 5.50
N GLU A 116 7.71 50.14 6.33
CA GLU A 116 6.63 50.69 7.12
C GLU A 116 5.54 51.30 6.25
N VAL A 117 4.28 50.90 6.49
CA VAL A 117 3.09 51.43 5.85
C VAL A 117 2.18 52.00 6.94
N PRO A 118 1.63 53.22 6.79
CA PRO A 118 0.76 53.79 7.77
C PRO A 118 -0.61 53.11 7.73
N VAL A 119 -0.87 52.23 8.68
CA VAL A 119 -2.14 51.52 8.88
C VAL A 119 -2.62 51.76 10.27
N LYS A 120 -3.87 52.18 10.43
CA LYS A 120 -4.49 52.39 11.73
C LYS A 120 -5.62 51.37 12.00
N TYR A 121 -6.40 51.06 10.99
CA TYR A 121 -7.54 50.17 11.11
C TYR A 121 -7.40 48.97 10.16
N ILE A 122 -7.71 47.78 10.67
CA ILE A 122 -7.69 46.54 9.93
C ILE A 122 -9.05 45.86 10.09
N THR A 123 -9.64 45.39 9.01
CA THR A 123 -10.81 44.51 9.06
C THR A 123 -10.47 43.18 8.40
N LEU A 124 -10.75 42.10 9.11
CA LEU A 124 -10.55 40.72 8.68
C LEU A 124 -11.88 40.15 8.21
N LEU A 125 -11.91 39.64 6.99
CA LEU A 125 -13.05 38.93 6.42
C LEU A 125 -12.66 37.46 6.19
N PRO A 126 -13.10 36.53 7.04
CA PRO A 126 -12.80 35.13 6.89
C PRO A 126 -13.65 34.46 5.78
N PHE A 127 -13.05 33.51 5.09
CA PHE A 127 -13.76 32.60 4.19
C PHE A 127 -13.70 31.19 4.76
N VAL A 128 -14.86 30.71 5.19
CA VAL A 128 -15.01 29.41 5.84
C VAL A 128 -15.52 28.40 4.81
N ASN A 129 -14.86 27.26 4.71
CA ASN A 129 -15.30 26.12 3.93
C ASN A 129 -15.29 24.88 4.83
N ASN A 130 -16.40 24.13 4.85
CA ASN A 130 -16.58 22.95 5.70
C ASN A 130 -16.27 23.17 7.21
N GLY A 131 -16.54 24.37 7.71
CA GLY A 131 -16.29 24.71 9.12
C GLY A 131 -14.86 25.13 9.46
N GLU A 132 -13.98 25.24 8.46
CA GLU A 132 -12.61 25.70 8.63
C GLU A 132 -12.35 26.96 7.82
N THR A 133 -11.59 27.91 8.40
CA THR A 133 -11.15 29.12 7.69
C THR A 133 -10.07 28.75 6.70
N VAL A 134 -10.35 28.90 5.42
CA VAL A 134 -9.44 28.57 4.30
C VAL A 134 -8.72 29.78 3.74
N ALA A 135 -9.31 30.98 3.87
CA ALA A 135 -8.68 32.22 3.45
C ALA A 135 -9.15 33.39 4.31
N ILE A 136 -8.35 34.45 4.39
CA ILE A 136 -8.67 35.69 5.08
C ILE A 136 -8.40 36.82 4.11
N THR A 137 -9.43 37.65 3.83
CA THR A 137 -9.23 38.95 3.18
C THR A 137 -9.05 40.01 4.24
N VAL A 138 -7.99 40.79 4.09
CA VAL A 138 -7.60 41.86 5.01
C VAL A 138 -7.82 43.21 4.31
N LEU A 139 -8.55 44.11 4.99
CA LEU A 139 -8.78 45.46 4.51
C LEU A 139 -8.10 46.40 5.50
N GLU A 140 -7.27 47.30 5.02
CA GLU A 140 -6.47 48.22 5.83
C GLU A 140 -6.77 49.66 5.46
N SER A 141 -6.87 50.52 6.49
CA SER A 141 -7.10 51.96 6.34
C SER A 141 -6.38 52.77 7.42
N GLN A 142 -6.11 54.04 7.07
CA GLN A 142 -5.61 55.07 8.02
C GLN A 142 -6.75 55.79 8.75
N ASP A 143 -7.88 55.97 8.08
CA ASP A 143 -8.88 56.96 8.49
C ASP A 143 -10.14 56.34 9.10
N HIS A 144 -10.54 55.14 8.75
CA HIS A 144 -11.80 54.55 9.18
C HIS A 144 -11.82 53.04 9.21
N ILE A 145 -12.67 52.48 10.08
CA ILE A 145 -12.95 51.06 10.16
C ILE A 145 -13.95 50.70 9.07
N PHE A 146 -13.67 49.61 8.33
CA PHE A 146 -14.62 49.05 7.38
C PHE A 146 -15.83 48.45 8.09
N THR A 147 -17.03 48.74 7.61
CA THR A 147 -18.29 48.15 8.07
C THR A 147 -19.10 47.65 6.87
N GLU A 148 -19.46 46.38 6.87
CA GLU A 148 -20.19 45.74 5.75
C GLU A 148 -21.53 46.43 5.40
N ASN A 149 -22.15 47.06 6.38
CA ASN A 149 -23.50 47.67 6.22
C ASN A 149 -23.54 49.01 5.46
N LYS A 150 -22.42 49.48 4.94
CA LYS A 150 -22.36 50.80 4.27
C LYS A 150 -22.88 50.83 2.84
N SER A 151 -22.95 49.67 2.12
CA SER A 151 -23.43 49.65 0.73
C SER A 151 -23.77 48.22 0.28
N ASP A 152 -24.93 48.05 -0.39
CA ASP A 152 -25.32 46.79 -1.07
C ASP A 152 -24.29 46.33 -2.12
N VAL A 153 -23.51 47.28 -2.64
CA VAL A 153 -22.47 47.03 -3.63
C VAL A 153 -21.28 46.29 -3.00
N ILE A 154 -20.83 46.72 -1.83
CA ILE A 154 -19.72 46.10 -1.10
C ILE A 154 -20.11 44.67 -0.69
N TYR A 155 -21.31 44.48 -0.16
CA TYR A 155 -21.83 43.16 0.18
C TYR A 155 -21.88 42.23 -1.07
N SER A 156 -22.24 42.81 -2.22
CA SER A 156 -22.25 42.04 -3.49
C SER A 156 -20.83 41.59 -3.89
N TYR A 157 -19.80 42.42 -3.70
CA TYR A 157 -18.40 42.03 -3.98
C TYR A 157 -17.88 40.96 -3.03
N ILE A 158 -18.21 41.06 -1.74
CA ILE A 158 -17.83 40.04 -0.74
C ILE A 158 -18.50 38.67 -1.07
N ASN A 159 -19.78 38.71 -1.44
CA ASN A 159 -20.47 37.49 -1.87
C ASN A 159 -19.94 36.93 -3.18
N ALA A 160 -19.60 37.78 -4.16
CA ALA A 160 -18.95 37.33 -5.39
C ALA A 160 -17.60 36.68 -5.10
N LEU A 161 -16.80 37.26 -4.22
CA LEU A 161 -15.52 36.71 -3.78
C LEU A 161 -15.71 35.32 -3.15
N ARG A 162 -16.69 35.21 -2.22
CA ARG A 162 -17.02 33.92 -1.58
C ARG A 162 -17.44 32.88 -2.59
N ASN A 163 -18.28 33.22 -3.55
CA ASN A 163 -18.74 32.27 -4.57
C ASN A 163 -17.59 31.83 -5.48
N VAL A 164 -16.70 32.75 -5.87
CA VAL A 164 -15.52 32.44 -6.70
C VAL A 164 -14.57 31.49 -5.96
N LEU A 165 -14.32 31.75 -4.67
CA LEU A 165 -13.48 30.87 -3.85
C LEU A 165 -14.09 29.48 -3.65
N ASN A 166 -15.37 29.39 -3.34
CA ASN A 166 -16.06 28.10 -3.22
C ASN A 166 -16.03 27.30 -4.53
N THR A 167 -16.31 27.96 -5.66
CA THR A 167 -16.24 27.32 -6.97
C THR A 167 -14.83 26.83 -7.29
N TYR A 168 -13.80 27.59 -6.93
CA TYR A 168 -12.42 27.16 -7.12
C TYR A 168 -12.07 25.92 -6.29
N LEU A 169 -12.47 25.87 -5.00
CA LEU A 169 -12.25 24.73 -4.14
C LEU A 169 -12.97 23.48 -4.66
N GLU A 170 -14.24 23.61 -5.08
CA GLU A 170 -15.00 22.51 -5.69
C GLU A 170 -14.32 21.98 -6.97
N ILE A 171 -13.85 22.88 -7.84
CA ILE A 171 -13.13 22.50 -9.05
C ILE A 171 -11.80 21.81 -8.72
N SER A 172 -11.07 22.30 -7.72
CA SER A 172 -9.82 21.69 -7.25
C SER A 172 -10.04 20.25 -6.75
N ASP A 173 -11.06 20.07 -5.92
CA ASP A 173 -11.44 18.76 -5.41
C ASP A 173 -11.84 17.78 -6.53
N LEU A 174 -12.55 18.28 -7.56
CA LEU A 174 -12.92 17.47 -8.73
C LEU A 174 -11.70 17.03 -9.55
N TYR A 175 -10.70 17.91 -9.71
CA TYR A 175 -9.46 17.56 -10.39
C TYR A 175 -8.66 16.51 -9.61
N GLU A 176 -8.53 16.67 -8.29
CA GLU A 176 -7.87 15.65 -7.44
C GLU A 176 -8.58 14.29 -7.56
N GLN A 177 -9.91 14.27 -7.52
CA GLN A 177 -10.69 13.05 -7.72
C GLN A 177 -10.46 12.45 -9.12
N GLN A 178 -10.36 13.27 -10.16
CA GLN A 178 -10.11 12.80 -11.52
C GLN A 178 -8.73 12.15 -11.64
N ASP A 179 -7.69 12.75 -11.08
CA ASP A 179 -6.33 12.20 -11.09
C ASP A 179 -6.28 10.86 -10.32
N GLU A 180 -6.92 10.79 -9.15
CA GLU A 180 -7.06 9.52 -8.42
C GLU A 180 -7.80 8.41 -9.23
N TRP A 181 -8.76 8.78 -10.08
CA TRP A 181 -9.46 7.82 -10.94
C TRP A 181 -8.59 7.34 -12.09
N ILE A 182 -7.78 8.21 -12.69
CA ILE A 182 -6.84 7.86 -13.76
C ILE A 182 -5.82 6.84 -13.24
N ASP A 183 -5.20 7.11 -12.08
CA ASP A 183 -4.27 6.19 -11.44
C ASP A 183 -4.91 4.82 -11.16
N TYR A 184 -6.18 4.83 -10.73
CA TYR A 184 -6.92 3.59 -10.49
C TYR A 184 -7.22 2.80 -11.77
N GLU A 185 -7.59 3.47 -12.86
CA GLU A 185 -7.81 2.83 -14.18
C GLU A 185 -6.53 2.18 -14.70
N ASP A 186 -5.38 2.78 -14.46
CA ASP A 186 -4.08 2.21 -14.81
C ASP A 186 -3.81 0.93 -14.06
N CYS A 187 -4.04 0.94 -12.76
CA CYS A 187 -3.93 -0.24 -11.92
C CYS A 187 -4.84 -1.38 -12.40
N LEU A 188 -6.05 -1.07 -12.87
CA LEU A 188 -6.95 -2.06 -13.45
C LEU A 188 -6.38 -2.65 -14.75
N SER A 189 -5.81 -1.80 -15.60
CA SER A 189 -5.21 -2.22 -16.89
C SER A 189 -4.04 -3.19 -16.68
N GLU A 190 -3.23 -3.02 -15.63
CA GLU A 190 -2.16 -3.93 -15.26
C GLU A 190 -2.66 -5.34 -14.88
N LEU A 191 -3.88 -5.44 -14.36
CA LEU A 191 -4.50 -6.71 -13.99
C LEU A 191 -5.20 -7.41 -15.16
N GLU A 192 -5.50 -6.70 -16.27
CA GLU A 192 -6.13 -7.26 -17.47
C GLU A 192 -5.18 -8.06 -18.36
N VAL A 193 -4.37 -8.96 -17.77
CA VAL A 193 -3.34 -9.70 -18.47
C VAL A 193 -3.63 -11.20 -18.44
N ARG A 194 -3.38 -11.87 -19.57
CA ARG A 194 -3.39 -13.35 -19.63
C ARG A 194 -2.08 -13.90 -19.05
N CYS A 195 -2.10 -14.24 -17.79
CA CYS A 195 -0.96 -14.86 -17.10
C CYS A 195 -1.44 -15.93 -16.12
N HIS A 196 -0.51 -16.68 -15.55
CA HIS A 196 -0.81 -17.63 -14.50
C HIS A 196 -1.32 -16.91 -13.23
N ARG A 197 -2.24 -17.56 -12.49
CA ARG A 197 -2.86 -16.97 -11.29
C ARG A 197 -1.85 -16.52 -10.22
N ALA A 198 -0.71 -17.21 -10.08
CA ALA A 198 0.34 -16.81 -9.16
C ALA A 198 1.03 -15.49 -9.60
N GLU A 199 1.29 -15.34 -10.90
CA GLU A 199 1.82 -14.11 -11.49
C GLU A 199 0.82 -12.96 -11.36
N LEU A 200 -0.48 -13.24 -11.63
CA LEU A 200 -1.52 -12.22 -11.46
C LEU A 200 -1.64 -11.78 -9.99
N MET A 201 -1.53 -12.72 -9.04
CA MET A 201 -1.49 -12.38 -7.62
C MET A 201 -0.29 -11.49 -7.30
N LYS A 202 0.88 -11.80 -7.83
CA LYS A 202 2.08 -10.98 -7.64
C LYS A 202 1.88 -9.55 -8.18
N LYS A 203 1.32 -9.41 -9.38
CA LYS A 203 0.97 -8.11 -9.96
C LYS A 203 0.00 -7.35 -9.06
N LEU A 204 -1.08 -8.02 -8.61
CA LEU A 204 -2.05 -7.42 -7.69
C LEU A 204 -1.37 -6.87 -6.42
N LEU A 205 -0.49 -7.65 -5.78
CA LEU A 205 0.19 -7.19 -4.58
C LEU A 205 1.06 -5.97 -4.85
N ASN A 206 1.80 -5.96 -5.96
CA ASN A 206 2.64 -4.81 -6.34
C ASN A 206 1.80 -3.58 -6.70
N THR A 207 0.68 -3.78 -7.41
CA THR A 207 -0.28 -2.72 -7.73
C THR A 207 -0.87 -2.12 -6.45
N ILE A 208 -1.29 -2.94 -5.48
CA ILE A 208 -1.77 -2.43 -4.18
C ILE A 208 -0.63 -1.72 -3.43
N GLN A 209 0.60 -2.23 -3.51
CA GLN A 209 1.76 -1.62 -2.86
C GLN A 209 2.02 -0.19 -3.34
N SER A 210 1.75 0.15 -4.61
CA SER A 210 1.94 1.50 -5.13
C SER A 210 1.01 2.56 -4.50
N PHE A 211 -0.09 2.15 -3.87
CA PHE A 211 -0.96 3.05 -3.10
C PHE A 211 -0.46 3.31 -1.68
N LEU A 212 0.57 2.59 -1.22
CA LEU A 212 1.07 2.68 0.15
C LEU A 212 2.31 3.54 0.23
N TYR A 213 2.42 4.30 1.31
CA TYR A 213 3.57 5.17 1.54
C TYR A 213 4.66 4.48 2.38
N ASP A 214 4.29 3.88 3.51
CA ASP A 214 5.23 3.18 4.42
C ASP A 214 4.59 1.91 4.94
N GLY A 215 4.25 1.03 4.02
CA GLY A 215 3.46 -0.14 4.28
C GLY A 215 3.94 -1.40 3.57
N GLY A 216 3.10 -2.42 3.59
CA GLY A 216 3.37 -3.68 2.92
C GLY A 216 2.10 -4.44 2.59
N VAL A 217 2.20 -5.24 1.55
CA VAL A 217 1.11 -6.09 1.06
C VAL A 217 1.56 -7.53 1.07
N SER A 218 0.71 -8.41 1.60
CA SER A 218 0.98 -9.84 1.74
C SER A 218 -0.21 -10.66 1.29
N PHE A 219 0.04 -11.85 0.79
CA PHE A 219 -0.99 -12.80 0.42
C PHE A 219 -0.92 -14.06 1.27
N ILE A 220 -2.05 -14.37 1.88
CA ILE A 220 -2.25 -15.53 2.74
C ILE A 220 -3.20 -16.48 2.03
N THR A 221 -2.83 -17.74 1.89
CA THR A 221 -3.70 -18.77 1.29
C THR A 221 -3.59 -20.08 2.04
N ARG A 222 -4.58 -20.94 1.81
CA ARG A 222 -4.66 -22.24 2.47
C ARG A 222 -3.59 -23.18 1.93
N GLY A 223 -2.82 -23.76 2.84
CA GLY A 223 -1.98 -24.93 2.61
C GLY A 223 -2.63 -26.16 3.21
N MET A 224 -1.84 -27.19 3.47
CA MET A 224 -2.27 -28.50 3.87
C MET A 224 -3.13 -28.54 5.16
N ASP A 225 -2.74 -27.81 6.18
CA ASP A 225 -3.34 -27.88 7.53
C ASP A 225 -3.80 -26.51 8.05
N ASN A 226 -3.39 -25.44 7.37
CA ASN A 226 -3.67 -24.07 7.82
C ASN A 226 -3.53 -23.05 6.70
N TRP A 227 -3.71 -21.78 7.06
CA TRP A 227 -3.48 -20.63 6.21
C TRP A 227 -2.09 -20.06 6.49
N TYR A 228 -1.32 -19.79 5.43
CA TYR A 228 0.05 -19.30 5.54
C TYR A 228 0.27 -18.07 4.67
N ASN A 229 1.09 -17.15 5.14
CA ASN A 229 1.63 -16.10 4.29
C ASN A 229 2.56 -16.73 3.25
N VAL A 230 2.24 -16.58 1.96
CA VAL A 230 2.98 -17.26 0.89
C VAL A 230 3.64 -16.29 -0.08
N LEU A 231 3.22 -15.04 -0.11
CA LEU A 231 3.74 -14.07 -1.07
C LEU A 231 3.64 -12.66 -0.48
N ASN A 232 4.70 -11.86 -0.65
CA ASN A 232 4.73 -10.45 -0.30
C ASN A 232 4.95 -9.61 -1.55
N ALA A 233 4.52 -8.35 -1.57
CA ALA A 233 4.88 -7.41 -2.61
C ALA A 233 6.41 -7.15 -2.61
N ASP A 234 6.97 -6.74 -3.75
CA ASP A 234 8.42 -6.56 -3.93
C ASP A 234 9.02 -5.51 -3.00
N GLU A 235 8.28 -4.43 -2.75
CA GLU A 235 8.70 -3.30 -1.92
C GLU A 235 8.04 -3.30 -0.54
N ALA A 236 7.38 -4.40 -0.15
CA ALA A 236 6.68 -4.49 1.12
C ALA A 236 7.65 -4.30 2.28
N LYS A 237 7.42 -3.25 3.06
CA LYS A 237 8.03 -3.04 4.37
C LYS A 237 7.14 -3.75 5.41
N TYR A 238 7.67 -4.21 6.50
CA TYR A 238 6.88 -4.81 7.62
C TYR A 238 5.99 -6.01 7.25
N ALA A 239 6.19 -6.63 6.09
CA ALA A 239 5.43 -7.80 5.70
C ALA A 239 5.71 -9.00 6.62
N PRO A 240 4.70 -9.82 6.93
CA PRO A 240 4.89 -11.06 7.67
C PRO A 240 5.90 -11.99 6.96
N PRO A 241 6.70 -12.75 7.71
CA PRO A 241 7.56 -13.77 7.09
C PRO A 241 6.78 -14.77 6.25
N ILE A 242 7.42 -15.25 5.17
CA ILE A 242 6.86 -16.34 4.38
C ILE A 242 6.74 -17.58 5.25
N GLY A 243 5.59 -18.27 5.14
CA GLY A 243 5.27 -19.43 5.95
C GLY A 243 4.80 -19.10 7.36
N MET A 244 4.58 -17.84 7.68
CA MET A 244 3.92 -17.48 8.93
C MET A 244 2.48 -18.01 8.92
N LYS A 245 2.13 -18.77 9.93
CA LYS A 245 0.80 -19.35 10.12
C LYS A 245 -0.17 -18.28 10.59
N MET A 246 -1.37 -18.27 10.00
CA MET A 246 -2.48 -17.42 10.43
C MET A 246 -3.16 -18.01 11.67
N GLU A 247 -3.30 -17.21 12.70
CA GLU A 247 -4.02 -17.59 13.92
C GLU A 247 -5.53 -17.38 13.77
N GLU A 248 -6.34 -18.24 14.42
CA GLU A 248 -7.80 -18.22 14.34
C GLU A 248 -8.47 -16.94 14.86
N ARG A 249 -7.73 -16.09 15.58
CA ARG A 249 -8.24 -14.82 16.12
C ARG A 249 -7.70 -13.60 15.37
N SER A 250 -6.97 -13.84 14.29
CA SER A 250 -6.38 -12.76 13.52
C SER A 250 -7.43 -12.02 12.68
N LEU A 251 -7.15 -10.76 12.33
CA LEU A 251 -7.96 -9.97 11.42
C LEU A 251 -8.13 -10.68 10.06
N ALA A 252 -7.05 -11.31 9.58
CA ALA A 252 -7.07 -12.09 8.34
C ALA A 252 -8.02 -13.30 8.43
N TYR A 253 -8.08 -13.96 9.57
CA TYR A 253 -8.99 -15.09 9.81
C TYR A 253 -10.45 -14.61 9.83
N GLU A 254 -10.75 -13.51 10.52
CA GLU A 254 -12.09 -12.91 10.55
C GLU A 254 -12.56 -12.56 9.11
N ALA A 255 -11.69 -11.92 8.32
CA ALA A 255 -12.00 -11.60 6.92
C ALA A 255 -12.29 -12.85 6.07
N VAL A 256 -11.56 -13.96 6.30
CA VAL A 256 -11.83 -15.23 5.63
C VAL A 256 -13.15 -15.82 6.11
N GLU A 257 -13.41 -15.89 7.41
CA GLU A 257 -14.63 -16.52 7.96
C GLU A 257 -15.90 -15.74 7.61
N GLN A 258 -15.88 -14.43 7.71
CA GLN A 258 -17.02 -13.60 7.33
C GLN A 258 -17.15 -13.45 5.82
N GLY A 259 -16.00 -13.51 5.13
CA GLY A 259 -15.92 -13.28 3.70
C GLY A 259 -16.11 -11.80 3.35
N GLU A 260 -15.83 -10.88 4.27
CA GLU A 260 -15.87 -9.44 4.10
C GLU A 260 -14.51 -8.84 4.44
N ALA A 261 -14.27 -7.62 3.98
CA ALA A 261 -13.03 -6.96 4.31
C ALA A 261 -13.08 -6.44 5.75
N GLU A 262 -12.02 -6.73 6.51
CA GLU A 262 -11.88 -6.34 7.90
C GLU A 262 -10.79 -5.30 8.07
N PHE A 263 -11.01 -4.32 8.94
CA PHE A 263 -10.11 -3.19 9.15
C PHE A 263 -9.79 -2.99 10.63
N ALA A 264 -8.54 -2.72 10.94
CA ALA A 264 -8.08 -2.38 12.29
C ALA A 264 -7.10 -1.21 12.27
N ILE A 265 -7.38 -0.19 13.10
CA ILE A 265 -6.47 0.93 13.37
C ILE A 265 -5.60 0.59 14.58
N HIS A 266 -4.39 1.19 14.65
CA HIS A 266 -3.43 0.97 15.74
C HIS A 266 -3.10 -0.51 15.94
N PHE A 267 -2.67 -1.15 14.86
CA PHE A 267 -2.39 -2.58 14.82
C PHE A 267 -1.22 -3.00 15.74
N ASN A 268 -0.42 -2.06 16.18
CA ASN A 268 0.64 -2.31 17.16
C ASN A 268 0.06 -2.87 18.46
N ASN A 269 0.61 -4.03 18.89
CA ASN A 269 0.10 -4.80 20.05
C ASN A 269 -1.37 -5.24 19.95
N ASN A 270 -1.99 -5.17 18.78
CA ASN A 270 -3.34 -5.64 18.55
C ASN A 270 -3.37 -7.19 18.66
N PRO A 271 -4.28 -7.80 19.44
CA PRO A 271 -4.42 -9.26 19.51
C PRO A 271 -4.87 -9.89 18.18
N LYS A 272 -5.40 -9.11 17.26
CA LYS A 272 -5.82 -9.53 15.92
C LYS A 272 -4.68 -9.59 14.89
N ARG A 273 -3.43 -9.56 15.29
CA ARG A 273 -2.28 -9.80 14.40
C ARG A 273 -2.37 -11.16 13.72
N LEU A 274 -1.71 -11.30 12.59
CA LEU A 274 -1.67 -12.55 11.83
C LEU A 274 -1.17 -13.71 12.73
N SER A 275 -0.13 -13.44 13.50
CA SER A 275 0.43 -14.35 14.50
C SER A 275 1.07 -13.56 15.65
N PRO A 276 1.15 -14.11 16.87
CA PRO A 276 1.94 -13.54 17.97
C PRO A 276 3.43 -13.33 17.62
N ARG A 277 3.92 -14.02 16.58
CA ARG A 277 5.31 -13.93 16.10
C ARG A 277 5.52 -12.79 15.07
N GLU A 278 4.45 -12.15 14.65
CA GLU A 278 4.52 -11.00 13.74
C GLU A 278 5.25 -9.83 14.41
N LEU A 279 6.08 -9.13 13.64
CA LEU A 279 6.76 -7.93 14.12
C LEU A 279 5.73 -6.87 14.52
N ASN A 280 5.97 -6.21 15.65
CA ASN A 280 5.15 -5.08 16.06
C ASN A 280 5.29 -3.96 15.03
N SER A 281 4.17 -3.49 14.53
CA SER A 281 4.07 -2.35 13.64
C SER A 281 3.00 -1.40 14.16
N GLU A 282 3.22 -0.10 13.97
CA GLU A 282 2.23 0.94 14.24
C GLU A 282 1.49 1.25 12.95
N GLY A 283 0.23 1.64 13.03
CA GLY A 283 -0.55 2.05 11.88
C GLY A 283 -1.90 1.36 11.79
N ALA A 284 -2.28 0.95 10.59
CA ALA A 284 -3.54 0.28 10.33
C ALA A 284 -3.36 -0.89 9.37
N THR A 285 -4.29 -1.84 9.43
CA THR A 285 -4.30 -3.03 8.59
C THR A 285 -5.69 -3.25 8.02
N LEU A 286 -5.74 -3.56 6.72
CA LEU A 286 -6.94 -3.97 5.99
C LEU A 286 -6.74 -5.40 5.49
N ALA A 287 -7.61 -6.32 5.85
CA ALA A 287 -7.63 -7.70 5.40
C ALA A 287 -8.76 -7.88 4.37
N ILE A 288 -8.42 -8.24 3.13
CA ILE A 288 -9.37 -8.34 2.02
C ILE A 288 -9.44 -9.79 1.55
N PRO A 289 -10.59 -10.48 1.69
CA PRO A 289 -10.72 -11.87 1.26
C PRO A 289 -10.75 -11.97 -0.27
N LEU A 290 -9.92 -12.85 -0.82
CA LEU A 290 -9.97 -13.26 -2.23
C LEU A 290 -11.06 -14.31 -2.40
N LYS A 291 -12.12 -13.96 -3.10
CA LYS A 291 -13.24 -14.87 -3.38
C LYS A 291 -13.29 -15.24 -4.87
N MET A 292 -13.55 -16.51 -5.16
CA MET A 292 -13.81 -17.02 -6.51
C MET A 292 -15.06 -17.91 -6.47
N LYS A 293 -16.08 -17.59 -7.28
CA LYS A 293 -17.37 -18.31 -7.28
C LYS A 293 -17.93 -18.54 -5.87
N GLY A 294 -17.80 -17.55 -4.99
CA GLY A 294 -18.25 -17.63 -3.59
C GLY A 294 -17.33 -18.40 -2.64
N ARG A 295 -16.30 -19.10 -3.14
CA ARG A 295 -15.30 -19.82 -2.32
C ARG A 295 -14.15 -18.89 -1.95
N ARG A 296 -13.66 -19.01 -0.74
CA ARG A 296 -12.57 -18.21 -0.17
C ARG A 296 -11.24 -18.87 -0.51
N GLN A 297 -10.43 -18.21 -1.31
CA GLN A 297 -9.16 -18.73 -1.83
C GLN A 297 -7.93 -18.17 -1.11
N GLY A 298 -8.10 -17.04 -0.45
CA GLY A 298 -7.01 -16.36 0.25
C GLY A 298 -7.48 -15.06 0.89
N VAL A 299 -6.51 -14.37 1.47
CA VAL A 299 -6.67 -13.02 2.01
C VAL A 299 -5.47 -12.18 1.58
N VAL A 300 -5.73 -10.98 1.11
CA VAL A 300 -4.73 -9.95 0.89
C VAL A 300 -4.69 -9.08 2.13
N LEU A 301 -3.54 -9.05 2.79
CA LEU A 301 -3.31 -8.24 3.98
C LEU A 301 -2.55 -6.98 3.56
N VAL A 302 -3.17 -5.83 3.77
CA VAL A 302 -2.60 -4.51 3.43
C VAL A 302 -2.32 -3.77 4.72
N TYR A 303 -1.10 -3.38 4.92
CA TYR A 303 -0.65 -2.64 6.10
C TYR A 303 -0.04 -1.32 5.69
N ASP A 304 -0.32 -0.25 6.41
CA ASP A 304 0.41 1.01 6.30
C ASP A 304 0.57 1.68 7.67
N LYS A 305 1.71 2.33 7.87
CA LYS A 305 2.02 3.07 9.09
C LYS A 305 1.12 4.29 9.26
N ASN A 306 0.66 4.88 8.15
CA ASN A 306 -0.27 5.99 8.14
C ASN A 306 -1.72 5.49 8.00
N PRO A 307 -2.54 5.47 9.07
CA PRO A 307 -3.92 4.99 9.01
C PRO A 307 -4.82 5.84 8.11
N LEU A 308 -4.45 7.10 7.80
CA LEU A 308 -5.24 8.01 6.96
C LEU A 308 -5.28 7.58 5.48
N ILE A 309 -4.40 6.68 5.05
CA ILE A 309 -4.45 6.07 3.71
C ILE A 309 -5.74 5.27 3.51
N PHE A 310 -6.26 4.67 4.58
CA PHE A 310 -7.46 3.82 4.53
C PHE A 310 -8.77 4.62 4.67
N LYS A 311 -8.92 5.72 3.92
CA LYS A 311 -10.21 6.39 3.73
C LYS A 311 -11.20 5.42 3.08
N GLU A 312 -12.50 5.65 3.23
CA GLU A 312 -13.53 4.76 2.66
C GLU A 312 -13.36 4.57 1.15
N SER A 313 -13.07 5.64 0.40
CA SER A 313 -12.80 5.57 -1.04
C SER A 313 -11.62 4.66 -1.37
N SER A 314 -10.51 4.80 -0.64
CA SER A 314 -9.30 3.98 -0.84
C SER A 314 -9.56 2.52 -0.48
N LYS A 315 -10.24 2.23 0.64
CA LYS A 315 -10.64 0.86 1.00
C LYS A 315 -11.47 0.21 -0.11
N HIS A 316 -12.46 0.93 -0.65
CA HIS A 316 -13.26 0.42 -1.76
C HIS A 316 -12.45 0.16 -3.03
N LYS A 317 -11.50 1.03 -3.38
CA LYS A 317 -10.58 0.82 -4.51
C LYS A 317 -9.77 -0.47 -4.32
N LEU A 318 -9.14 -0.66 -3.15
CA LEU A 318 -8.34 -1.86 -2.84
C LEU A 318 -9.18 -3.14 -2.84
N ILE A 319 -10.38 -3.12 -2.26
CA ILE A 319 -11.32 -4.25 -2.27
C ILE A 319 -11.71 -4.63 -3.71
N ASN A 320 -11.97 -3.64 -4.56
CA ASN A 320 -12.32 -3.86 -5.96
C ASN A 320 -11.14 -4.45 -6.76
N LEU A 321 -9.89 -4.01 -6.53
CA LEU A 321 -8.71 -4.61 -7.17
C LEU A 321 -8.60 -6.09 -6.86
N VAL A 322 -8.76 -6.49 -5.59
CA VAL A 322 -8.74 -7.91 -5.19
C VAL A 322 -9.88 -8.69 -5.84
N ARG A 323 -11.08 -8.12 -5.91
CA ARG A 323 -12.24 -8.73 -6.56
C ARG A 323 -12.02 -8.92 -8.05
N ILE A 324 -11.51 -7.92 -8.74
CA ILE A 324 -11.23 -7.96 -10.18
C ILE A 324 -10.14 -8.97 -10.48
N ALA A 325 -9.07 -9.04 -9.68
CA ALA A 325 -8.04 -10.07 -9.83
C ALA A 325 -8.63 -11.49 -9.70
N GLY A 326 -9.54 -11.71 -8.76
CA GLY A 326 -10.26 -12.98 -8.63
C GLY A 326 -11.10 -13.34 -9.87
N LEU A 327 -11.80 -12.35 -10.45
CA LEU A 327 -12.55 -12.53 -11.70
C LEU A 327 -11.64 -12.79 -12.89
N GLN A 328 -10.50 -12.10 -12.97
CA GLN A 328 -9.52 -12.28 -14.03
C GLN A 328 -8.84 -13.65 -13.96
N MET A 329 -8.56 -14.18 -12.76
CA MET A 329 -8.05 -15.55 -12.59
C MET A 329 -9.05 -16.58 -13.14
N LEU A 330 -10.34 -16.39 -12.91
CA LEU A 330 -11.40 -17.26 -13.47
C LEU A 330 -11.53 -17.08 -14.98
N SER A 331 -11.42 -15.87 -15.50
CA SER A 331 -11.43 -15.58 -16.94
C SER A 331 -10.25 -16.25 -17.65
N ASN A 332 -9.05 -16.20 -17.06
CA ASN A 332 -7.86 -16.86 -17.60
C ASN A 332 -7.95 -18.39 -17.56
N ASN A 333 -8.67 -18.95 -16.61
CA ASN A 333 -8.92 -20.39 -16.50
C ASN A 333 -10.37 -20.71 -16.08
N PRO A 334 -11.33 -20.74 -17.02
CA PRO A 334 -12.74 -20.99 -16.72
C PRO A 334 -13.03 -22.36 -16.07
N LYS A 335 -12.13 -23.33 -16.26
CA LYS A 335 -12.26 -24.69 -15.71
C LYS A 335 -11.57 -24.86 -14.35
N LEU A 336 -11.12 -23.74 -13.74
CA LEU A 336 -10.46 -23.78 -12.45
C LEU A 336 -11.39 -24.36 -11.38
N ASP A 337 -10.93 -25.43 -10.73
CA ASP A 337 -11.58 -25.97 -9.55
C ASP A 337 -11.36 -25.00 -8.38
N VAL A 338 -12.44 -24.50 -7.81
CA VAL A 338 -12.43 -23.53 -6.69
C VAL A 338 -12.92 -24.17 -5.38
N ASP A 339 -13.28 -25.44 -5.38
CA ASP A 339 -13.68 -26.14 -4.15
C ASP A 339 -12.47 -26.50 -3.28
N SER A 340 -11.30 -26.63 -3.89
CA SER A 340 -9.99 -26.71 -3.24
C SER A 340 -9.22 -25.38 -3.37
N SER A 341 -8.05 -25.28 -2.71
CA SER A 341 -7.18 -24.11 -2.90
C SER A 341 -6.65 -24.05 -4.32
N VAL A 342 -6.88 -22.93 -5.02
CA VAL A 342 -6.40 -22.73 -6.40
C VAL A 342 -4.89 -22.52 -6.48
N PHE A 343 -4.20 -22.39 -5.36
CA PHE A 343 -2.74 -22.19 -5.28
C PHE A 343 -1.98 -23.44 -4.87
N THR A 344 -2.66 -24.56 -4.67
CA THR A 344 -2.08 -25.85 -4.35
C THR A 344 -2.45 -26.91 -5.39
N ASN A 345 -1.71 -28.01 -5.41
CA ASN A 345 -2.06 -29.20 -6.20
C ASN A 345 -3.05 -30.09 -5.42
N GLN A 346 -3.41 -31.25 -6.01
CA GLN A 346 -4.30 -32.25 -5.40
C GLN A 346 -3.82 -32.83 -4.06
N TYR A 347 -2.56 -32.66 -3.73
CA TYR A 347 -1.95 -33.08 -2.45
C TYR A 347 -1.75 -31.91 -1.49
N GLU A 348 -2.30 -30.75 -1.80
CA GLU A 348 -2.23 -29.52 -1.00
C GLU A 348 -0.82 -28.89 -0.88
N ALA A 349 0.14 -29.31 -1.71
CA ALA A 349 1.43 -28.64 -1.86
C ALA A 349 1.30 -27.42 -2.78
N TYR A 350 1.95 -26.32 -2.45
CA TYR A 350 1.90 -25.11 -3.26
C TYR A 350 2.47 -25.34 -4.67
N LEU A 351 1.83 -24.69 -5.66
CA LEU A 351 2.21 -24.82 -7.07
C LEU A 351 3.60 -24.23 -7.34
N PRO A 352 4.35 -24.79 -8.31
CA PRO A 352 5.66 -24.26 -8.70
C PRO A 352 5.63 -22.78 -9.04
N GLU A 353 4.60 -22.32 -9.74
CA GLU A 353 4.46 -20.93 -10.16
C GLU A 353 4.26 -19.98 -8.98
N LEU A 354 3.64 -20.45 -7.88
CA LEU A 354 3.48 -19.62 -6.69
C LEU A 354 4.81 -19.42 -5.96
N TRP A 355 5.53 -20.51 -5.67
CA TRP A 355 6.80 -20.37 -4.96
C TRP A 355 7.90 -19.71 -5.83
N GLU A 356 7.82 -19.81 -7.19
CA GLU A 356 8.66 -19.01 -8.08
C GLU A 356 8.45 -17.51 -7.86
N GLN A 357 7.19 -17.05 -7.82
CA GLN A 357 6.88 -15.64 -7.52
C GLN A 357 7.33 -15.25 -6.11
N THR A 358 7.20 -16.18 -5.16
CA THR A 358 7.67 -15.95 -3.77
C THR A 358 9.18 -15.76 -3.72
N ILE A 359 9.96 -16.62 -4.39
CA ILE A 359 11.43 -16.48 -4.43
C ILE A 359 11.81 -15.14 -5.10
N ASN A 360 11.23 -14.82 -6.25
CA ASN A 360 11.53 -13.58 -6.97
C ASN A 360 11.20 -12.35 -6.11
N SER A 361 10.11 -12.39 -5.33
CA SER A 361 9.79 -11.33 -4.39
C SER A 361 10.82 -11.23 -3.27
N GLU A 362 11.16 -12.34 -2.65
CA GLU A 362 12.12 -12.33 -1.55
C GLU A 362 13.53 -11.89 -2.02
N LEU A 363 13.94 -12.25 -3.24
CA LEU A 363 15.19 -11.75 -3.82
C LEU A 363 15.20 -10.22 -3.98
N ARG A 364 14.10 -9.61 -4.42
CA ARG A 364 13.97 -8.14 -4.54
C ARG A 364 13.94 -7.44 -3.20
N ARG A 365 13.43 -8.11 -2.17
CA ARG A 365 13.35 -7.60 -0.79
C ARG A 365 14.64 -7.78 0.01
N LEU A 366 15.64 -8.47 -0.53
CA LEU A 366 16.93 -8.63 0.14
C LEU A 366 17.61 -7.27 0.33
N ASN A 367 17.70 -6.84 1.60
CA ASN A 367 18.48 -5.69 2.00
C ASN A 367 19.57 -6.15 2.98
N PRO A 368 20.84 -6.05 2.62
CA PRO A 368 21.94 -6.52 3.46
C PRO A 368 21.99 -5.88 4.84
N ASP A 369 21.47 -4.65 4.98
CA ASP A 369 21.55 -3.84 6.19
C ASP A 369 20.34 -3.98 7.13
N SER A 370 19.30 -4.75 6.74
CA SER A 370 18.01 -4.68 7.43
C SER A 370 17.85 -5.57 8.66
N GLY A 371 18.82 -6.38 9.03
CA GLY A 371 18.67 -7.36 10.12
C GLY A 371 17.49 -8.33 9.91
N MET A 372 16.99 -8.43 8.68
CA MET A 372 15.87 -9.29 8.29
C MET A 372 16.19 -10.77 8.50
N GLN A 373 15.12 -11.57 8.57
CA GLN A 373 15.24 -13.02 8.61
C GLN A 373 15.91 -13.51 7.33
N LYS A 374 16.84 -14.46 7.47
CA LYS A 374 17.46 -15.14 6.33
C LYS A 374 16.47 -16.10 5.70
N THR A 375 16.51 -16.20 4.38
CA THR A 375 15.63 -17.08 3.59
C THR A 375 16.46 -18.16 2.94
N TRP A 376 16.04 -19.40 3.10
CA TRP A 376 16.61 -20.57 2.43
C TRP A 376 15.56 -21.20 1.54
N PHE A 377 16.02 -21.61 0.37
CA PHE A 377 15.24 -22.42 -0.55
C PHE A 377 15.92 -23.76 -0.77
N GLY A 378 15.16 -24.85 -0.86
CA GLY A 378 15.73 -26.15 -1.14
C GLY A 378 14.73 -27.17 -1.66
N LEU A 379 15.26 -28.35 -1.93
CA LEU A 379 14.51 -29.50 -2.41
C LEU A 379 14.72 -30.68 -1.45
N VAL A 380 13.66 -31.43 -1.24
CA VAL A 380 13.66 -32.64 -0.42
C VAL A 380 13.02 -33.79 -1.18
N THR A 381 13.61 -34.99 -1.06
CA THR A 381 13.10 -36.21 -1.68
C THR A 381 13.48 -37.46 -0.88
N LEU A 382 12.92 -38.60 -1.24
CA LEU A 382 13.29 -39.91 -0.69
C LEU A 382 14.57 -40.46 -1.33
N SER A 383 15.38 -41.19 -0.55
CA SER A 383 16.68 -41.73 -1.04
C SER A 383 16.54 -42.90 -1.98
N ASN A 384 15.52 -43.77 -1.81
CA ASN A 384 15.30 -45.01 -2.52
C ASN A 384 13.94 -45.05 -3.25
N LEU A 385 13.51 -43.92 -3.78
CA LEU A 385 12.24 -43.77 -4.49
C LEU A 385 11.96 -44.83 -5.58
N PRO A 386 12.92 -45.23 -6.45
CA PRO A 386 12.69 -46.26 -7.46
C PRO A 386 12.24 -47.60 -6.85
N GLU A 387 12.83 -48.01 -5.73
CA GLU A 387 12.49 -49.27 -5.05
C GLU A 387 11.10 -49.18 -4.42
N ILE A 388 10.74 -48.06 -3.83
CA ILE A 388 9.43 -47.81 -3.21
C ILE A 388 8.32 -47.90 -4.28
N ARG A 389 8.55 -47.27 -5.44
CA ARG A 389 7.58 -47.28 -6.56
C ARG A 389 7.28 -48.69 -7.10
N THR A 390 8.22 -49.61 -6.98
CA THR A 390 8.00 -51.02 -7.40
C THR A 390 7.24 -51.85 -6.37
N LYS A 391 7.23 -51.43 -5.10
CA LYS A 391 6.62 -52.14 -3.98
C LYS A 391 5.18 -51.66 -3.67
N LEU A 392 4.83 -50.45 -3.99
CA LEU A 392 3.54 -49.83 -3.65
C LEU A 392 2.61 -49.78 -4.86
N ARG A 393 1.30 -49.95 -4.60
CA ARG A 393 0.24 -49.71 -5.59
C ARG A 393 -0.04 -48.20 -5.73
N MET A 394 -0.77 -47.82 -6.77
CA MET A 394 -1.02 -46.44 -7.12
C MET A 394 -1.74 -45.69 -5.98
N ASP A 395 -2.76 -46.30 -5.39
CA ASP A 395 -3.48 -45.76 -4.24
C ASP A 395 -2.60 -45.50 -3.00
N GLN A 396 -1.62 -46.40 -2.79
CA GLN A 396 -0.64 -46.27 -1.70
C GLN A 396 0.41 -45.20 -2.00
N LEU A 397 0.78 -45.02 -3.26
CA LEU A 397 1.69 -43.98 -3.72
C LEU A 397 1.04 -42.59 -3.57
N ASP A 398 -0.25 -42.46 -3.86
CA ASP A 398 -1.00 -41.23 -3.65
C ASP A 398 -1.09 -40.86 -2.15
N GLN A 399 -1.37 -41.88 -1.31
CA GLN A 399 -1.38 -41.65 0.14
C GLN A 399 0.02 -41.28 0.64
N MET A 400 1.07 -41.93 0.13
CA MET A 400 2.44 -41.58 0.50
C MET A 400 2.77 -40.14 0.16
N GLN A 401 2.32 -39.60 -0.99
CA GLN A 401 2.56 -38.18 -1.30
C GLN A 401 1.93 -37.24 -0.28
N LYS A 402 0.70 -37.51 0.15
CA LYS A 402 0.03 -36.73 1.19
C LYS A 402 0.79 -36.77 2.53
N ASP A 403 1.19 -37.96 2.94
CA ASP A 403 1.88 -38.19 4.20
C ASP A 403 3.30 -37.55 4.20
N LEU A 404 3.98 -37.57 3.04
CA LEU A 404 5.28 -36.88 2.87
C LEU A 404 5.16 -35.37 2.97
N ILE A 405 4.15 -34.79 2.32
CA ILE A 405 3.89 -33.37 2.40
C ILE A 405 3.63 -32.94 3.84
N ALA A 406 2.78 -33.71 4.58
CA ALA A 406 2.57 -33.48 5.99
C ALA A 406 3.86 -33.56 6.81
N SER A 407 4.70 -34.55 6.48
CA SER A 407 5.92 -34.80 7.23
C SER A 407 7.05 -33.82 6.94
N PHE A 408 7.08 -33.22 5.74
CA PHE A 408 8.11 -32.27 5.34
C PHE A 408 7.74 -30.83 5.62
N ASN A 409 6.48 -30.52 5.97
CA ASN A 409 6.05 -29.15 6.20
C ASN A 409 6.87 -28.47 7.34
N PRO A 410 7.60 -27.38 7.06
CA PRO A 410 8.44 -26.69 8.05
C PRO A 410 7.65 -26.20 9.29
N SER A 411 6.37 -25.85 9.10
CA SER A 411 5.52 -25.34 10.18
C SER A 411 5.27 -26.40 11.29
N GLN A 412 5.28 -27.68 10.96
CA GLN A 412 5.14 -28.77 11.91
C GLN A 412 6.32 -28.84 12.91
N PHE A 413 7.44 -28.26 12.55
CA PHE A 413 8.65 -28.18 13.37
C PHE A 413 8.86 -26.77 13.98
N GLY A 414 7.86 -25.89 13.88
CA GLY A 414 7.90 -24.55 14.46
C GLY A 414 8.69 -23.51 13.64
N TYR A 415 9.02 -23.80 12.37
CA TYR A 415 9.67 -22.86 11.47
C TYR A 415 8.65 -22.11 10.64
N ASN A 416 8.94 -20.83 10.33
CA ASN A 416 8.22 -20.12 9.29
C ASN A 416 8.71 -20.66 7.93
N GLY A 417 7.82 -21.30 7.20
CA GLY A 417 8.16 -21.86 5.91
C GLY A 417 6.97 -22.48 5.20
N ILE A 418 7.13 -22.66 3.90
CA ILE A 418 6.14 -23.27 3.02
C ILE A 418 6.74 -24.47 2.30
N LEU A 419 5.87 -25.40 1.92
CA LEU A 419 6.22 -26.58 1.13
C LEU A 419 5.51 -26.52 -0.22
N GLY A 420 6.28 -26.65 -1.30
CA GLY A 420 5.77 -26.64 -2.67
C GLY A 420 6.01 -27.95 -3.40
N TYR A 421 5.27 -28.16 -4.46
CA TYR A 421 5.49 -29.24 -5.40
C TYR A 421 6.52 -28.84 -6.44
N ASN A 422 7.50 -29.66 -6.71
CA ASN A 422 8.46 -29.47 -7.80
C ASN A 422 8.28 -30.52 -8.90
N SER A 423 8.26 -31.79 -8.52
CA SER A 423 7.96 -32.91 -9.38
C SER A 423 7.54 -34.09 -8.49
N ASP A 424 7.15 -35.24 -9.10
CA ASP A 424 6.73 -36.41 -8.35
C ASP A 424 7.76 -36.81 -7.29
N TYR A 425 7.36 -36.73 -6.04
CA TYR A 425 8.14 -37.05 -4.83
C TYR A 425 9.37 -36.17 -4.59
N VAL A 426 9.48 -35.04 -5.32
CA VAL A 426 10.45 -33.98 -5.06
C VAL A 426 9.69 -32.73 -4.69
N TYR A 427 9.87 -32.29 -3.48
CA TYR A 427 9.19 -31.11 -2.93
C TYR A 427 10.17 -29.98 -2.74
N SER A 428 9.73 -28.78 -3.09
CA SER A 428 10.44 -27.56 -2.77
C SER A 428 10.03 -27.06 -1.36
N PHE A 429 10.95 -26.50 -0.65
CA PHE A 429 10.65 -25.82 0.62
C PHE A 429 11.34 -24.45 0.67
N LEU A 430 10.70 -23.53 1.38
CA LEU A 430 11.25 -22.24 1.71
C LEU A 430 11.12 -22.06 3.22
N ILE A 431 12.21 -21.71 3.89
CA ILE A 431 12.26 -21.45 5.35
C ILE A 431 12.84 -20.06 5.58
N GLN A 432 12.15 -19.27 6.41
CA GLN A 432 12.65 -17.99 6.90
C GLN A 432 12.93 -18.06 8.40
N SER A 433 14.15 -17.70 8.79
CA SER A 433 14.57 -17.72 10.20
C SER A 433 15.72 -16.73 10.44
N LYS A 434 15.89 -16.32 11.69
CA LYS A 434 17.11 -15.62 12.16
C LYS A 434 18.25 -16.59 12.43
N ASP A 435 17.94 -17.88 12.67
CA ASP A 435 18.92 -18.92 12.94
C ASP A 435 19.55 -19.42 11.63
N GLU A 436 20.87 -19.37 11.54
CA GLU A 436 21.62 -19.83 10.36
C GLU A 436 21.55 -21.34 10.15
N ASP A 437 21.36 -22.10 11.21
CA ASP A 437 21.26 -23.54 11.17
C ASP A 437 19.82 -24.06 11.05
N ALA A 438 18.84 -23.18 10.86
CA ALA A 438 17.41 -23.52 10.81
C ALA A 438 17.11 -24.69 9.86
N VAL A 439 17.64 -24.65 8.63
CA VAL A 439 17.42 -25.70 7.62
C VAL A 439 18.13 -27.01 8.01
N LYS A 440 19.33 -26.93 8.54
CA LYS A 440 20.06 -28.12 9.03
C LYS A 440 19.32 -28.77 10.21
N ASN A 441 18.80 -27.97 11.14
CA ASN A 441 18.04 -28.46 12.28
C ASN A 441 16.69 -29.06 11.86
N TRP A 442 15.97 -28.40 10.96
CA TRP A 442 14.76 -28.92 10.34
C TRP A 442 15.04 -30.25 9.61
N SER A 443 16.08 -30.30 8.78
CA SER A 443 16.48 -31.50 8.07
C SER A 443 16.82 -32.66 9.01
N LYS A 444 17.53 -32.41 10.12
CA LYS A 444 17.80 -33.41 11.17
C LYS A 444 16.51 -33.91 11.81
N SER A 445 15.57 -33.03 12.10
CA SER A 445 14.28 -33.38 12.70
C SER A 445 13.45 -34.30 11.79
N ILE A 446 13.41 -33.99 10.49
CA ILE A 446 12.77 -34.87 9.51
C ILE A 446 13.50 -36.21 9.42
N LYS A 447 14.83 -36.22 9.28
CA LYS A 447 15.60 -37.46 9.23
C LYS A 447 15.29 -38.38 10.40
N LYS A 448 15.25 -37.85 11.61
CA LYS A 448 14.90 -38.62 12.80
C LYS A 448 13.52 -39.28 12.69
N LYS A 449 12.57 -38.66 12.00
CA LYS A 449 11.22 -39.23 11.77
C LYS A 449 11.24 -40.43 10.79
N PHE A 450 12.27 -40.50 9.94
CA PHE A 450 12.45 -41.53 8.91
C PHE A 450 13.54 -42.55 9.24
N ASP A 451 14.25 -42.45 10.37
CA ASP A 451 15.43 -43.28 10.69
C ASP A 451 15.11 -44.77 10.96
N SER A 452 13.88 -45.08 11.35
CA SER A 452 13.51 -46.48 11.64
C SER A 452 12.58 -47.11 10.63
N SER A 453 11.57 -46.44 10.22
CA SER A 453 10.62 -46.69 9.13
C SER A 453 9.60 -45.58 9.11
N PHE A 454 9.16 -45.18 7.93
CA PHE A 454 8.06 -44.22 7.78
C PHE A 454 6.74 -44.99 7.68
N GLU A 455 5.86 -44.77 8.62
CA GLU A 455 4.53 -45.35 8.63
C GLU A 455 3.56 -44.42 7.91
N LEU A 456 2.93 -44.90 6.85
CA LEU A 456 1.85 -44.20 6.18
C LEU A 456 0.59 -44.22 7.02
N SER A 457 -0.30 -43.26 6.85
CA SER A 457 -1.58 -43.16 7.56
C SER A 457 -2.50 -44.37 7.36
N ASN A 458 -2.22 -45.24 6.36
CA ASN A 458 -2.91 -46.52 6.13
C ASN A 458 -2.21 -47.72 6.81
N GLY A 459 -1.20 -47.51 7.67
CA GLY A 459 -0.49 -48.55 8.40
C GLY A 459 0.64 -49.27 7.63
N ILE A 460 1.00 -48.79 6.43
CA ILE A 460 2.10 -49.36 5.67
C ILE A 460 3.43 -48.74 6.13
N HIS A 461 4.40 -49.60 6.44
CA HIS A 461 5.75 -49.18 6.82
C HIS A 461 6.67 -49.18 5.60
N ILE A 462 7.40 -48.07 5.40
CA ILE A 462 8.35 -47.88 4.30
C ILE A 462 9.73 -47.62 4.90
N GLU A 463 10.69 -48.46 4.55
CA GLU A 463 12.10 -48.18 4.86
C GLU A 463 12.65 -47.23 3.82
N THR A 464 12.95 -46.01 4.25
CA THR A 464 13.51 -44.97 3.37
C THR A 464 14.28 -43.94 4.19
N GLY A 465 15.24 -43.34 3.54
CA GLY A 465 15.89 -42.12 4.05
C GLY A 465 15.45 -40.89 3.27
N ILE A 466 15.80 -39.73 3.73
CA ILE A 466 15.57 -38.49 3.01
C ILE A 466 16.86 -37.84 2.55
N LYS A 467 16.80 -37.14 1.45
CA LYS A 467 17.87 -36.30 0.92
C LYS A 467 17.37 -34.87 0.75
N VAL A 468 18.20 -33.92 1.17
CA VAL A 468 17.89 -32.50 1.17
C VAL A 468 19.05 -31.74 0.52
N GLY A 469 18.74 -30.89 -0.45
CA GLY A 469 19.68 -29.94 -1.03
C GLY A 469 19.10 -28.54 -0.90
N PHE A 470 19.87 -27.56 -0.45
CA PHE A 470 19.38 -26.22 -0.22
C PHE A 470 20.42 -25.13 -0.48
N VAL A 471 19.97 -23.92 -0.69
CA VAL A 471 20.75 -22.71 -0.88
C VAL A 471 20.15 -21.59 -0.05
N ARG A 472 20.98 -20.64 0.39
CA ARG A 472 20.53 -19.41 0.98
C ARG A 472 20.25 -18.40 -0.14
N LEU A 473 19.14 -17.68 -0.06
CA LEU A 473 18.87 -16.55 -0.94
C LEU A 473 19.82 -15.41 -0.56
N ASP A 474 20.54 -14.90 -1.54
CA ASP A 474 21.42 -13.75 -1.43
C ASP A 474 21.38 -12.88 -2.68
N SER A 475 22.09 -11.76 -2.68
CA SER A 475 22.10 -10.81 -3.78
C SER A 475 22.79 -11.30 -5.06
N ASP A 476 23.47 -12.45 -5.01
CA ASP A 476 24.15 -13.03 -6.17
C ASP A 476 23.19 -13.70 -7.14
N TYR A 477 21.95 -13.98 -6.69
CA TYR A 477 20.90 -14.54 -7.52
C TYR A 477 20.10 -13.46 -8.23
N SER A 478 19.96 -13.55 -9.56
CA SER A 478 19.14 -12.63 -10.35
C SER A 478 17.65 -13.02 -10.35
N ASP A 479 17.36 -14.32 -10.23
CA ASP A 479 16.00 -14.87 -10.38
C ASP A 479 15.82 -16.24 -9.70
N SER A 480 14.57 -16.70 -9.64
CA SER A 480 14.19 -18.00 -9.09
C SER A 480 14.78 -19.18 -9.85
N TYR A 481 15.07 -19.02 -11.15
CA TYR A 481 15.66 -20.09 -11.96
C TYR A 481 17.08 -20.43 -11.50
N GLN A 482 17.90 -19.43 -11.21
CA GLN A 482 19.25 -19.65 -10.70
C GLN A 482 19.23 -20.32 -9.32
N VAL A 483 18.35 -19.87 -8.44
CA VAL A 483 18.13 -20.46 -7.11
C VAL A 483 17.75 -21.94 -7.24
N LEU A 484 16.78 -22.27 -8.10
CA LEU A 484 16.33 -23.64 -8.34
C LEU A 484 17.45 -24.52 -8.93
N LYS A 485 18.22 -23.98 -9.87
CA LYS A 485 19.37 -24.70 -10.49
C LYS A 485 20.39 -25.08 -9.43
N ASN A 486 20.74 -24.17 -8.52
CA ASN A 486 21.72 -24.44 -7.48
C ASN A 486 21.16 -25.41 -6.42
N ALA A 487 19.90 -25.29 -6.04
CA ALA A 487 19.23 -26.24 -5.15
C ALA A 487 19.15 -27.66 -5.74
N LYS A 488 18.89 -27.80 -7.07
CA LYS A 488 18.96 -29.09 -7.79
C LYS A 488 20.36 -29.67 -7.79
N SER A 489 21.38 -28.84 -7.97
CA SER A 489 22.78 -29.27 -7.88
C SER A 489 23.14 -29.79 -6.49
N ALA A 490 22.76 -29.08 -5.44
CA ALA A 490 22.95 -29.47 -4.05
C ALA A 490 22.23 -30.80 -3.75
N LEU A 491 20.96 -30.96 -4.19
CA LEU A 491 20.22 -32.21 -4.04
C LEU A 491 20.90 -33.37 -4.76
N SER A 492 21.40 -33.17 -5.99
CA SER A 492 22.13 -34.18 -6.77
C SER A 492 23.41 -34.61 -6.07
N GLN A 493 24.15 -33.70 -5.42
CA GLN A 493 25.31 -34.03 -4.62
C GLN A 493 24.91 -34.84 -3.37
N ALA A 494 23.83 -34.45 -2.68
CA ALA A 494 23.31 -35.20 -1.55
C ALA A 494 22.86 -36.62 -1.92
N LEU A 495 22.29 -36.83 -3.11
CA LEU A 495 21.90 -38.13 -3.60
C LEU A 495 23.11 -39.05 -3.92
N LYS A 496 24.21 -38.48 -4.41
CA LYS A 496 25.46 -39.20 -4.73
C LYS A 496 26.29 -39.52 -3.48
N SER A 497 26.18 -38.70 -2.43
CA SER A 497 26.89 -38.95 -1.21
C SER A 497 26.22 -40.05 -0.39
N ASN A 498 27.01 -41.07 0.02
CA ASN A 498 26.52 -42.13 0.95
C ASN A 498 26.32 -41.57 2.37
N LYS A 499 26.75 -40.34 2.64
CA LYS A 499 26.51 -39.65 3.91
C LYS A 499 25.18 -38.92 3.84
N ASN A 500 24.37 -39.08 4.87
CA ASN A 500 23.11 -38.35 5.05
C ASN A 500 23.42 -36.91 5.52
N GLU A 501 24.25 -36.17 4.81
CA GLU A 501 24.54 -34.77 5.11
C GLU A 501 23.73 -33.86 4.18
N ALA A 502 23.12 -32.83 4.76
CA ALA A 502 22.57 -31.72 4.02
C ALA A 502 23.75 -30.92 3.46
N VAL A 503 23.84 -30.75 2.16
CA VAL A 503 24.85 -29.98 1.45
C VAL A 503 24.25 -28.65 0.99
#